data_381cff8701fed5f048af5e2f45147abf
#
_entry.id   381cff8701fed5f048af5e2f45147abf
#
_cell.length_a   1.000
_cell.length_b   1.000
_cell.length_c   1.000
_cell.angle_alpha   90.00
_cell.angle_beta   90.00
_cell.angle_gamma   90.00
#
_symmetry.space_group_name_H-M   'P 1'
#
loop_
_entity.id
_entity.type
_entity.pdbx_description
1 polymer ?
#
loop_
_entity_poly.entity_id
_entity_poly.type
_entity_poly.pdbx_seq_one_letter_code
_entity_poly.pdbx_strand_id
1 'polypeptide(L)'
;EPKENFTMEQLLWKGKMNFSYKYDYSAAGVRRSVEDSLQRLGLSSIDVVFIHDLSPDNGDMKDSYASYFEQAVKGAMPELSKMREEGLIKGWGLGVNTIEPILQTLDVADPDIFLSACQYSLIKHDDDLNTVFPKIAERGMSIFVGAPLCAGFLSGKNRYLYDGTFPEGVKEKLSALKRVADHHSVDLRTAALQFAASPDEVSGVIPGAHTAEQAVQNAHSFHAKIPADFWEELKHEKLIALHAPVPKV
;
A
#
# COMPACT_ATOMS: atom_id res chain seq x y z
N GLU A 1 8.39 -25.41 -2.56
CA GLU A 1 9.36 -26.50 -2.33
C GLU A 1 10.21 -26.20 -1.10
N PRO A 2 10.66 -27.22 -0.31
CA PRO A 2 11.57 -26.99 0.79
C PRO A 2 12.90 -26.41 0.29
N LYS A 3 13.46 -25.43 1.01
CA LYS A 3 14.78 -24.87 0.67
C LYS A 3 15.89 -25.74 1.24
N GLU A 4 16.78 -26.21 0.38
CA GLU A 4 18.07 -26.72 0.82
C GLU A 4 18.93 -25.53 1.31
N ASN A 5 19.57 -25.67 2.47
CA ASN A 5 20.44 -24.64 3.07
C ASN A 5 19.74 -23.30 3.41
N PHE A 6 18.50 -23.35 3.86
CA PHE A 6 17.78 -22.18 4.32
C PHE A 6 18.40 -21.59 5.60
N THR A 7 18.77 -20.30 5.56
CA THR A 7 19.16 -19.52 6.74
C THR A 7 18.15 -18.39 6.97
N MET A 8 17.67 -18.26 8.20
CA MET A 8 16.68 -17.21 8.58
C MET A 8 17.20 -15.77 8.42
N GLU A 9 18.52 -15.61 8.32
CA GLU A 9 19.19 -14.31 8.17
C GLU A 9 18.94 -13.65 6.81
N GLN A 10 18.52 -14.45 5.82
CA GLN A 10 18.26 -14.01 4.44
C GLN A 10 16.82 -13.51 4.21
N LEU A 11 15.95 -13.56 5.22
CA LEU A 11 14.57 -13.10 5.07
C LEU A 11 14.41 -11.69 5.63
N LEU A 12 13.81 -10.82 4.82
CA LEU A 12 13.29 -9.53 5.26
C LEU A 12 12.24 -9.73 6.37
N TRP A 13 11.44 -10.77 6.26
CA TRP A 13 10.44 -11.21 7.22
C TRP A 13 10.95 -12.45 7.96
N LYS A 14 11.17 -12.32 9.26
CA LYS A 14 11.64 -13.42 10.13
C LYS A 14 10.53 -14.44 10.37
N GLY A 15 10.20 -15.23 9.35
CA GLY A 15 9.28 -16.36 9.45
C GLY A 15 10.01 -17.68 9.57
N LYS A 16 9.39 -18.68 10.22
CA LYS A 16 9.94 -20.04 10.36
C LYS A 16 9.65 -20.94 9.16
N MET A 17 9.17 -20.42 8.05
CA MET A 17 8.78 -21.23 6.89
C MET A 17 10.00 -21.53 6.01
N ASN A 18 10.34 -22.80 5.91
CA ASN A 18 11.44 -23.30 5.08
C ASN A 18 10.94 -23.69 3.68
N PHE A 19 10.30 -22.75 2.99
CA PHE A 19 9.82 -22.96 1.62
C PHE A 19 10.40 -21.89 0.69
N SER A 20 10.69 -22.29 -0.55
CA SER A 20 10.92 -21.37 -1.65
C SER A 20 9.57 -20.94 -2.23
N TYR A 21 9.54 -19.76 -2.80
CA TYR A 21 8.40 -19.29 -3.59
C TYR A 21 8.84 -19.15 -5.07
N LYS A 22 7.85 -19.14 -5.93
CA LYS A 22 8.00 -18.91 -7.36
C LYS A 22 6.92 -17.95 -7.80
N TYR A 23 7.29 -16.95 -8.57
CA TYR A 23 6.33 -16.08 -9.24
C TYR A 23 5.70 -16.84 -10.41
N ASP A 24 4.37 -16.84 -10.47
CA ASP A 24 3.60 -17.47 -11.54
C ASP A 24 2.32 -16.66 -11.79
N TYR A 25 2.38 -15.76 -12.75
CA TYR A 25 1.27 -14.91 -13.16
C TYR A 25 0.48 -15.50 -14.34
N SER A 26 0.60 -16.82 -14.61
CA SER A 26 -0.27 -17.51 -15.54
C SER A 26 -1.70 -17.64 -15.00
N ALA A 27 -2.68 -17.87 -15.88
CA ALA A 27 -4.06 -18.13 -15.47
C ALA A 27 -4.17 -19.31 -14.50
N ALA A 28 -3.46 -20.42 -14.78
CA ALA A 28 -3.45 -21.59 -13.93
C ALA A 28 -2.78 -21.32 -12.56
N GLY A 29 -1.68 -20.56 -12.54
CA GLY A 29 -0.97 -20.18 -11.33
C GLY A 29 -1.83 -19.35 -10.39
N VAL A 30 -2.48 -18.31 -10.91
CA VAL A 30 -3.32 -17.43 -10.10
C VAL A 30 -4.58 -18.15 -9.59
N ARG A 31 -5.24 -18.95 -10.44
CA ARG A 31 -6.41 -19.74 -10.01
C ARG A 31 -6.06 -20.68 -8.88
N ARG A 32 -4.98 -21.45 -9.02
CA ARG A 32 -4.50 -22.33 -7.95
C ARG A 32 -4.19 -21.56 -6.67
N SER A 33 -3.56 -20.40 -6.76
CA SER A 33 -3.21 -19.58 -5.59
C SER A 33 -4.45 -19.11 -4.82
N VAL A 34 -5.52 -18.72 -5.52
CA VAL A 34 -6.79 -18.30 -4.92
C VAL A 34 -7.52 -19.53 -4.32
N GLU A 35 -7.61 -20.64 -5.05
CA GLU A 35 -8.24 -21.87 -4.55
C GLU A 35 -7.52 -22.44 -3.33
N ASP A 36 -6.19 -22.46 -3.32
CA ASP A 36 -5.37 -22.84 -2.16
C ASP A 36 -5.63 -21.90 -0.96
N SER A 37 -5.87 -20.62 -1.23
CA SER A 37 -6.21 -19.65 -0.18
C SER A 37 -7.62 -19.88 0.39
N LEU A 38 -8.61 -20.17 -0.45
CA LEU A 38 -9.95 -20.56 -0.03
C LEU A 38 -9.92 -21.79 0.86
N GLN A 39 -9.12 -22.82 0.47
CA GLN A 39 -8.95 -24.03 1.28
C GLN A 39 -8.32 -23.74 2.64
N ARG A 40 -7.24 -22.93 2.69
CA ARG A 40 -6.58 -22.58 3.96
C ARG A 40 -7.49 -21.75 4.89
N LEU A 41 -8.33 -20.89 4.32
CA LEU A 41 -9.26 -20.04 5.07
C LEU A 41 -10.56 -20.76 5.44
N GLY A 42 -10.90 -21.87 4.76
CA GLY A 42 -12.17 -22.56 4.92
C GLY A 42 -13.37 -21.73 4.43
N LEU A 43 -13.15 -20.92 3.39
CA LEU A 43 -14.16 -20.03 2.81
C LEU A 43 -14.55 -20.48 1.40
N SER A 44 -15.78 -20.15 0.99
CA SER A 44 -16.29 -20.42 -0.36
C SER A 44 -15.98 -19.27 -1.35
N SER A 45 -15.66 -18.07 -0.85
CA SER A 45 -15.33 -16.89 -1.66
C SER A 45 -14.45 -15.92 -0.89
N ILE A 46 -13.77 -15.04 -1.59
CA ILE A 46 -12.95 -13.95 -1.05
C ILE A 46 -13.47 -12.63 -1.63
N ASP A 47 -13.51 -11.55 -0.84
CA ASP A 47 -14.02 -10.27 -1.34
C ASP A 47 -13.05 -9.65 -2.34
N VAL A 48 -11.78 -9.50 -1.99
CA VAL A 48 -10.78 -8.84 -2.84
C VAL A 48 -9.49 -9.65 -2.89
N VAL A 49 -8.92 -9.76 -4.08
CA VAL A 49 -7.62 -10.39 -4.33
C VAL A 49 -6.67 -9.39 -4.99
N PHE A 50 -5.44 -9.32 -4.50
CA PHE A 50 -4.39 -8.50 -5.09
C PHE A 50 -3.29 -9.37 -5.71
N ILE A 51 -2.92 -9.06 -6.95
CA ILE A 51 -1.65 -9.50 -7.53
C ILE A 51 -0.55 -8.77 -6.76
N HIS A 52 0.26 -9.51 -6.00
CA HIS A 52 1.21 -8.94 -5.05
C HIS A 52 2.58 -8.73 -5.68
N ASP A 53 3.19 -7.57 -5.39
CA ASP A 53 4.57 -7.22 -5.75
C ASP A 53 4.94 -7.38 -7.24
N LEU A 54 3.97 -7.34 -8.15
CA LEU A 54 4.24 -7.21 -9.58
C LEU A 54 4.65 -5.76 -9.87
N SER A 55 5.89 -5.44 -9.56
CA SER A 55 6.40 -4.07 -9.49
C SER A 55 7.88 -4.01 -9.82
N PRO A 56 8.37 -2.95 -10.50
CA PRO A 56 9.77 -2.81 -10.92
C PRO A 56 10.74 -2.67 -9.74
N ASP A 57 10.27 -2.25 -8.56
CA ASP A 57 11.08 -2.17 -7.34
C ASP A 57 11.26 -3.53 -6.64
N ASN A 58 10.57 -4.58 -7.09
CA ASN A 58 10.75 -5.92 -6.56
C ASN A 58 12.10 -6.48 -6.99
N GLY A 59 13.04 -6.55 -6.04
CA GLY A 59 14.42 -6.98 -6.28
C GLY A 59 14.56 -8.40 -6.85
N ASP A 60 13.56 -9.27 -6.63
CA ASP A 60 13.55 -10.62 -7.18
C ASP A 60 13.17 -10.65 -8.67
N MET A 61 12.46 -9.67 -9.15
CA MET A 61 12.05 -9.55 -10.56
C MET A 61 13.10 -8.83 -11.41
N LYS A 62 13.75 -7.80 -10.86
CA LYS A 62 14.77 -7.00 -11.55
C LYS A 62 14.37 -6.69 -13.01
N ASP A 63 15.22 -7.08 -13.97
CA ASP A 63 15.00 -6.86 -15.40
C ASP A 63 13.86 -7.71 -15.99
N SER A 64 13.29 -8.64 -15.21
CA SER A 64 12.21 -9.53 -15.65
C SER A 64 10.81 -8.96 -15.41
N TYR A 65 10.67 -7.78 -14.78
CA TYR A 65 9.37 -7.16 -14.51
C TYR A 65 8.46 -7.09 -15.74
N ALA A 66 8.98 -6.57 -16.87
CA ALA A 66 8.20 -6.44 -18.10
C ALA A 66 7.64 -7.78 -18.58
N SER A 67 8.44 -8.86 -18.50
CA SER A 67 8.02 -10.22 -18.87
C SER A 67 6.94 -10.76 -17.93
N TYR A 68 7.07 -10.55 -16.62
CA TYR A 68 6.05 -10.94 -15.66
C TYR A 68 4.77 -10.13 -15.80
N PHE A 69 4.87 -8.84 -16.10
CA PHE A 69 3.71 -8.01 -16.38
C PHE A 69 2.97 -8.47 -17.63
N GLU A 70 3.70 -8.78 -18.72
CA GLU A 70 3.10 -9.35 -19.93
C GLU A 70 2.42 -10.71 -19.65
N GLN A 71 3.03 -11.57 -18.82
CA GLN A 71 2.41 -12.82 -18.39
C GLN A 71 1.11 -12.56 -17.61
N ALA A 72 1.10 -11.58 -16.71
CA ALA A 72 -0.09 -11.22 -15.94
C ALA A 72 -1.21 -10.68 -16.83
N VAL A 73 -0.89 -9.83 -17.80
CA VAL A 73 -1.87 -9.30 -18.77
C VAL A 73 -2.53 -10.42 -19.58
N LYS A 74 -1.77 -11.43 -20.00
CA LYS A 74 -2.28 -12.56 -20.78
C LYS A 74 -2.90 -13.67 -19.93
N GLY A 75 -2.58 -13.74 -18.64
CA GLY A 75 -2.95 -14.86 -17.75
C GLY A 75 -3.70 -14.43 -16.52
N ALA A 76 -3.02 -13.85 -15.53
CA ALA A 76 -3.58 -13.57 -14.21
C ALA A 76 -4.77 -12.61 -14.26
N MET A 77 -4.66 -11.50 -14.98
CA MET A 77 -5.71 -10.46 -15.02
C MET A 77 -7.02 -10.96 -15.65
N PRO A 78 -7.02 -11.60 -16.84
CA PRO A 78 -8.22 -12.20 -17.39
C PRO A 78 -8.81 -13.31 -16.51
N GLU A 79 -7.96 -14.12 -15.87
CA GLU A 79 -8.43 -15.21 -15.01
C GLU A 79 -9.09 -14.66 -13.73
N LEU A 80 -8.55 -13.59 -13.12
CA LEU A 80 -9.18 -12.93 -11.97
C LEU A 80 -10.53 -12.30 -12.35
N SER A 81 -10.64 -11.67 -13.53
CA SER A 81 -11.92 -11.18 -14.02
C SER A 81 -12.95 -12.31 -14.20
N LYS A 82 -12.51 -13.46 -14.73
CA LYS A 82 -13.37 -14.66 -14.82
C LYS A 82 -13.77 -15.19 -13.44
N MET A 83 -12.86 -15.24 -12.48
CA MET A 83 -13.18 -15.66 -11.09
C MET A 83 -14.17 -14.70 -10.41
N ARG A 84 -14.13 -13.41 -10.76
CA ARG A 84 -15.13 -12.41 -10.34
C ARG A 84 -16.51 -12.75 -10.94
N GLU A 85 -16.59 -13.07 -12.21
CA GLU A 85 -17.82 -13.50 -12.87
C GLU A 85 -18.38 -14.82 -12.30
N GLU A 86 -17.51 -15.75 -11.92
CA GLU A 86 -17.84 -17.00 -11.24
C GLU A 86 -18.33 -16.82 -9.79
N GLY A 87 -18.14 -15.63 -9.20
CA GLY A 87 -18.47 -15.32 -7.82
C GLY A 87 -17.50 -15.88 -6.78
N LEU A 88 -16.33 -16.36 -7.19
CA LEU A 88 -15.26 -16.80 -6.29
C LEU A 88 -14.57 -15.62 -5.60
N ILE A 89 -14.52 -14.48 -6.28
CA ILE A 89 -14.05 -13.20 -5.73
C ILE A 89 -15.04 -12.10 -6.10
N LYS A 90 -15.06 -10.98 -5.36
CA LYS A 90 -15.90 -9.82 -5.70
C LYS A 90 -15.13 -8.76 -6.48
N GLY A 91 -13.81 -8.73 -6.32
CA GLY A 91 -12.95 -7.78 -7.01
C GLY A 91 -11.49 -8.18 -6.97
N TRP A 92 -10.70 -7.55 -7.83
CA TRP A 92 -9.27 -7.77 -7.91
C TRP A 92 -8.50 -6.50 -8.29
N GLY A 93 -7.21 -6.50 -8.05
CA GLY A 93 -6.29 -5.46 -8.47
C GLY A 93 -4.84 -5.82 -8.20
N LEU A 94 -3.98 -4.82 -8.08
CA LEU A 94 -2.58 -4.99 -7.73
C LEU A 94 -2.29 -4.42 -6.34
N GLY A 95 -1.40 -5.10 -5.58
CA GLY A 95 -0.79 -4.59 -4.37
C GLY A 95 0.68 -4.33 -4.61
N VAL A 96 1.08 -3.07 -4.77
CA VAL A 96 2.40 -2.67 -5.26
C VAL A 96 2.96 -1.44 -4.52
N ASN A 97 4.27 -1.24 -4.61
CA ASN A 97 4.99 -0.15 -3.94
C ASN A 97 5.34 1.01 -4.88
N THR A 98 5.06 0.91 -6.18
CA THR A 98 5.26 1.98 -7.15
C THR A 98 4.01 2.21 -7.97
N ILE A 99 3.89 3.38 -8.61
CA ILE A 99 2.67 3.76 -9.34
C ILE A 99 2.60 3.18 -10.76
N GLU A 100 3.73 2.83 -11.35
CA GLU A 100 3.81 2.39 -12.75
C GLU A 100 2.92 1.16 -13.03
N PRO A 101 2.93 0.09 -12.21
CA PRO A 101 2.07 -1.07 -12.46
C PRO A 101 0.59 -0.74 -12.36
N ILE A 102 0.20 0.20 -11.48
CA ILE A 102 -1.18 0.68 -11.37
C ILE A 102 -1.60 1.31 -12.70
N LEU A 103 -0.81 2.28 -13.16
CA LEU A 103 -1.10 3.01 -14.40
C LEU A 103 -1.14 2.09 -15.61
N GLN A 104 -0.16 1.19 -15.75
CA GLN A 104 -0.12 0.20 -16.82
C GLN A 104 -1.33 -0.75 -16.78
N THR A 105 -1.76 -1.19 -15.60
CA THR A 105 -2.91 -2.07 -15.46
C THR A 105 -4.21 -1.36 -15.86
N LEU A 106 -4.36 -0.10 -15.48
CA LEU A 106 -5.51 0.71 -15.91
C LEU A 106 -5.62 0.83 -17.43
N ASP A 107 -4.50 0.81 -18.17
CA ASP A 107 -4.51 0.92 -19.62
C ASP A 107 -4.88 -0.40 -20.34
N VAL A 108 -4.73 -1.56 -19.69
CA VAL A 108 -4.82 -2.87 -20.37
C VAL A 108 -5.84 -3.83 -19.77
N ALA A 109 -6.41 -3.52 -18.59
CA ALA A 109 -7.30 -4.42 -17.88
C ALA A 109 -8.43 -3.64 -17.16
N ASP A 110 -9.34 -4.39 -16.52
CA ASP A 110 -10.49 -3.89 -15.77
C ASP A 110 -10.41 -4.32 -14.29
N PRO A 111 -9.45 -3.79 -13.52
CA PRO A 111 -9.36 -4.01 -12.08
C PRO A 111 -10.49 -3.27 -11.35
N ASP A 112 -10.76 -3.66 -10.10
CA ASP A 112 -11.79 -3.06 -9.26
C ASP A 112 -11.20 -2.12 -8.20
N ILE A 113 -10.00 -2.42 -7.70
CA ILE A 113 -9.37 -1.71 -6.59
C ILE A 113 -7.86 -1.93 -6.61
N PHE A 114 -7.09 -0.97 -6.11
CA PHE A 114 -5.64 -1.14 -5.91
C PHE A 114 -5.25 -1.03 -4.44
N LEU A 115 -4.06 -1.54 -4.11
CA LEU A 115 -3.35 -1.24 -2.89
C LEU A 115 -2.02 -0.56 -3.27
N SER A 116 -1.95 0.76 -3.07
CA SER A 116 -0.72 1.54 -3.25
C SER A 116 0.01 1.64 -1.92
N ALA A 117 1.18 1.03 -1.82
CA ALA A 117 2.01 1.10 -0.63
C ALA A 117 3.18 2.06 -0.84
N CYS A 118 3.60 2.75 0.23
CA CYS A 118 4.77 3.64 0.23
C CYS A 118 4.64 4.92 -0.62
N GLN A 119 3.51 5.19 -1.24
CA GLN A 119 3.32 6.30 -2.18
C GLN A 119 2.51 7.45 -1.60
N TYR A 120 1.59 7.21 -0.64
CA TYR A 120 0.75 8.25 -0.05
C TYR A 120 0.93 8.35 1.47
N SER A 121 1.59 9.40 1.93
CA SER A 121 1.86 9.70 3.34
C SER A 121 2.19 11.18 3.53
N LEU A 122 2.32 11.67 4.76
CA LEU A 122 2.82 13.03 5.03
C LEU A 122 4.22 13.30 4.45
N ILE A 123 5.03 12.27 4.23
CA ILE A 123 6.38 12.41 3.65
C ILE A 123 6.32 12.48 2.12
N LYS A 124 5.62 11.56 1.49
CA LYS A 124 5.49 11.43 0.04
C LYS A 124 4.03 11.26 -0.32
N HIS A 125 3.50 12.06 -1.24
CA HIS A 125 2.10 11.97 -1.67
C HIS A 125 1.84 12.52 -3.09
N ASP A 126 2.80 13.22 -3.69
CA ASP A 126 2.58 13.93 -4.94
C ASP A 126 2.25 13.01 -6.12
N ASP A 127 2.90 11.84 -6.20
CA ASP A 127 2.71 10.89 -7.30
C ASP A 127 1.29 10.30 -7.29
N ASP A 128 0.84 9.76 -6.15
CA ASP A 128 -0.53 9.24 -6.01
C ASP A 128 -1.56 10.37 -6.19
N LEU A 129 -1.35 11.50 -5.51
CA LEU A 129 -2.28 12.64 -5.51
C LEU A 129 -2.52 13.21 -6.91
N ASN A 130 -1.45 13.36 -7.70
CA ASN A 130 -1.52 14.06 -8.98
C ASN A 130 -1.69 13.13 -10.19
N THR A 131 -1.47 11.82 -10.03
CA THR A 131 -1.43 10.89 -11.15
C THR A 131 -2.38 9.71 -10.97
N VAL A 132 -2.33 9.02 -9.82
CA VAL A 132 -3.12 7.81 -9.59
C VAL A 132 -4.54 8.15 -9.20
N PHE A 133 -4.75 9.00 -8.20
CA PHE A 133 -6.10 9.32 -7.68
C PHE A 133 -7.04 9.91 -8.75
N PRO A 134 -6.61 10.84 -9.62
CA PRO A 134 -7.48 11.31 -10.69
C PRO A 134 -7.97 10.18 -11.62
N LYS A 135 -7.10 9.22 -11.95
CA LYS A 135 -7.48 8.07 -12.80
C LYS A 135 -8.41 7.09 -12.07
N ILE A 136 -8.21 6.91 -10.77
CA ILE A 136 -9.07 6.09 -9.91
C ILE A 136 -10.47 6.73 -9.83
N ALA A 137 -10.55 8.04 -9.57
CA ALA A 137 -11.79 8.80 -9.52
C ALA A 137 -12.56 8.77 -10.85
N GLU A 138 -11.87 8.98 -11.98
CA GLU A 138 -12.46 8.94 -13.33
C GLU A 138 -13.14 7.61 -13.63
N ARG A 139 -12.63 6.52 -13.09
CA ARG A 139 -13.19 5.16 -13.28
C ARG A 139 -14.19 4.75 -12.19
N GLY A 140 -14.46 5.61 -11.21
CA GLY A 140 -15.31 5.28 -10.07
C GLY A 140 -14.77 4.14 -9.20
N MET A 141 -13.45 3.97 -9.20
CA MET A 141 -12.74 2.96 -8.42
C MET A 141 -12.35 3.51 -7.04
N SER A 142 -11.74 2.65 -6.23
CA SER A 142 -11.11 3.06 -4.98
C SER A 142 -9.72 2.45 -4.81
N ILE A 143 -8.99 2.91 -3.78
CA ILE A 143 -7.64 2.46 -3.50
C ILE A 143 -7.44 2.26 -2.00
N PHE A 144 -6.67 1.25 -1.62
CA PHE A 144 -6.11 1.14 -0.27
C PHE A 144 -4.73 1.77 -0.20
N VAL A 145 -4.46 2.50 0.87
CA VAL A 145 -3.14 3.08 1.15
C VAL A 145 -2.39 2.19 2.13
N GLY A 146 -1.29 1.59 1.66
CA GLY A 146 -0.37 0.82 2.48
C GLY A 146 0.82 1.64 3.00
N ALA A 147 1.42 1.20 4.10
CA ALA A 147 2.58 1.83 4.73
C ALA A 147 2.44 3.34 5.05
N PRO A 148 1.28 3.83 5.55
CA PRO A 148 1.02 5.26 5.78
C PRO A 148 2.00 5.90 6.79
N LEU A 149 2.65 5.09 7.61
CA LEU A 149 3.65 5.52 8.61
C LEU A 149 5.10 5.37 8.14
N CYS A 150 5.33 5.09 6.84
CA CYS A 150 6.67 4.92 6.25
C CYS A 150 7.55 3.94 7.04
N ALA A 151 7.05 2.72 7.33
CA ALA A 151 7.69 1.69 8.16
C ALA A 151 7.97 2.13 9.61
N GLY A 152 7.21 3.07 10.11
CA GLY A 152 7.29 3.60 11.47
C GLY A 152 8.08 4.91 11.59
N PHE A 153 8.57 5.47 10.50
CA PHE A 153 9.30 6.74 10.48
C PHE A 153 8.45 7.89 11.05
N LEU A 154 7.18 7.98 10.65
CA LEU A 154 6.21 8.95 11.18
C LEU A 154 5.73 8.65 12.61
N SER A 155 6.08 7.49 13.17
CA SER A 155 5.82 7.11 14.56
C SER A 155 7.08 7.06 15.43
N GLY A 156 8.18 7.68 14.98
CA GLY A 156 9.40 7.88 15.77
C GLY A 156 10.48 6.81 15.60
N LYS A 157 10.31 5.82 14.71
CA LYS A 157 11.36 4.85 14.41
C LYS A 157 12.43 5.48 13.49
N ASN A 158 13.70 5.18 13.73
CA ASN A 158 14.79 5.57 12.82
C ASN A 158 14.92 4.56 11.67
N ARG A 159 13.85 4.42 10.89
CA ARG A 159 13.77 3.56 9.72
C ARG A 159 12.81 4.19 8.71
N TYR A 160 13.21 4.25 7.44
CA TYR A 160 12.36 4.72 6.36
C TYR A 160 12.09 3.59 5.37
N LEU A 161 10.81 3.32 5.10
CA LEU A 161 10.31 2.27 4.22
C LEU A 161 10.98 0.89 4.46
N TYR A 162 11.04 0.05 3.42
CA TYR A 162 11.48 -1.34 3.56
C TYR A 162 13.00 -1.49 3.55
N ASP A 163 13.71 -0.77 2.70
CA ASP A 163 15.16 -0.84 2.56
C ASP A 163 15.93 -0.04 3.62
N GLY A 164 15.24 0.88 4.29
CA GLY A 164 15.82 1.74 5.33
C GLY A 164 16.66 2.89 4.81
N THR A 165 16.74 3.07 3.48
CA THR A 165 17.46 4.20 2.86
C THR A 165 16.69 5.49 3.05
N PHE A 166 17.37 6.54 3.52
CA PHE A 166 16.77 7.86 3.70
C PHE A 166 17.06 8.73 2.46
N PRO A 167 16.02 9.07 1.67
CA PRO A 167 16.17 10.06 0.62
C PRO A 167 16.62 11.41 1.19
N GLU A 168 17.26 12.22 0.34
CA GLU A 168 17.64 13.59 0.69
C GLU A 168 16.42 14.41 1.13
N GLY A 169 16.55 15.20 2.20
CA GLY A 169 15.50 16.07 2.71
C GLY A 169 14.41 15.38 3.57
N VAL A 170 14.38 14.04 3.61
CA VAL A 170 13.31 13.32 4.34
C VAL A 170 13.39 13.53 5.84
N LYS A 171 14.59 13.59 6.43
CA LYS A 171 14.76 13.83 7.88
C LYS A 171 14.43 15.27 8.24
N GLU A 172 14.79 16.21 7.40
CA GLU A 172 14.45 17.63 7.53
C GLU A 172 12.94 17.83 7.47
N LYS A 173 12.26 17.18 6.50
CA LYS A 173 10.80 17.18 6.40
C LYS A 173 10.15 16.58 7.66
N LEU A 174 10.64 15.46 8.17
CA LEU A 174 10.14 14.89 9.43
C LEU A 174 10.32 15.85 10.60
N SER A 175 11.46 16.54 10.69
CA SER A 175 11.72 17.51 11.77
C SER A 175 10.75 18.70 11.69
N ALA A 176 10.46 19.20 10.50
CA ALA A 176 9.46 20.24 10.29
C ALA A 176 8.04 19.77 10.64
N LEU A 177 7.64 18.57 10.21
CA LEU A 177 6.36 17.97 10.56
C LEU A 177 6.20 17.84 12.09
N LYS A 178 7.23 17.38 12.77
CA LYS A 178 7.22 17.28 14.25
C LYS A 178 7.06 18.63 14.91
N ARG A 179 7.79 19.64 14.46
CA ARG A 179 7.69 21.01 15.01
C ARG A 179 6.26 21.57 14.91
N VAL A 180 5.62 21.40 13.75
CA VAL A 180 4.22 21.82 13.58
C VAL A 180 3.28 20.98 14.45
N ALA A 181 3.49 19.66 14.54
CA ALA A 181 2.70 18.78 15.39
C ALA A 181 2.81 19.18 16.87
N ASP A 182 4.01 19.47 17.36
CA ASP A 182 4.26 19.93 18.74
C ASP A 182 3.59 21.30 18.99
N HIS A 183 3.65 22.24 18.02
CA HIS A 183 3.01 23.55 18.12
C HIS A 183 1.51 23.44 18.35
N HIS A 184 0.84 22.51 17.65
CA HIS A 184 -0.59 22.28 17.79
C HIS A 184 -0.98 21.19 18.81
N SER A 185 -0.01 20.62 19.54
CA SER A 185 -0.23 19.49 20.45
C SER A 185 -0.90 18.29 19.76
N VAL A 186 -0.53 18.01 18.51
CA VAL A 186 -1.02 16.91 17.68
C VAL A 186 -0.05 15.72 17.70
N ASP A 187 -0.56 14.51 17.90
CA ASP A 187 0.23 13.30 17.68
C ASP A 187 0.48 13.07 16.19
N LEU A 188 1.74 13.16 15.76
CA LEU A 188 2.12 13.07 14.36
C LEU A 188 1.71 11.74 13.72
N ARG A 189 1.74 10.62 14.45
CA ARG A 189 1.28 9.32 13.97
C ARG A 189 -0.22 9.37 13.65
N THR A 190 -1.01 9.96 14.53
CA THR A 190 -2.45 10.17 14.34
C THR A 190 -2.73 11.04 13.11
N ALA A 191 -2.00 12.15 12.96
CA ALA A 191 -2.11 13.00 11.78
C ALA A 191 -1.76 12.26 10.49
N ALA A 192 -0.68 11.45 10.49
CA ALA A 192 -0.28 10.67 9.33
C ALA A 192 -1.34 9.65 8.89
N LEU A 193 -2.00 8.98 9.83
CA LEU A 193 -3.07 8.03 9.53
C LEU A 193 -4.31 8.73 8.97
N GLN A 194 -4.71 9.86 9.56
CA GLN A 194 -5.86 10.63 9.08
C GLN A 194 -5.58 11.27 7.72
N PHE A 195 -4.38 11.79 7.49
CA PHE A 195 -3.97 12.30 6.18
C PHE A 195 -4.07 11.23 5.09
N ALA A 196 -3.55 10.02 5.38
CA ALA A 196 -3.61 8.92 4.43
C ALA A 196 -5.04 8.46 4.10
N ALA A 197 -5.98 8.67 5.00
CA ALA A 197 -7.39 8.32 4.82
C ALA A 197 -8.25 9.46 4.24
N SER A 198 -7.69 10.65 4.02
CA SER A 198 -8.48 11.84 3.68
C SER A 198 -8.95 11.93 2.22
N PRO A 199 -8.24 11.41 1.19
CA PRO A 199 -8.74 11.44 -0.18
C PRO A 199 -10.01 10.61 -0.34
N ASP A 200 -10.96 11.12 -1.10
CA ASP A 200 -12.26 10.45 -1.35
C ASP A 200 -12.06 9.11 -2.10
N GLU A 201 -10.97 8.93 -2.83
CA GLU A 201 -10.59 7.69 -3.53
C GLU A 201 -10.10 6.59 -2.58
N VAL A 202 -9.68 6.96 -1.37
CA VAL A 202 -9.13 6.01 -0.39
C VAL A 202 -10.24 5.35 0.39
N SER A 203 -10.49 4.07 0.12
CA SER A 203 -11.48 3.25 0.85
C SER A 203 -10.93 2.61 2.12
N GLY A 204 -9.63 2.63 2.33
CA GLY A 204 -9.02 2.10 3.55
C GLY A 204 -7.53 2.36 3.64
N VAL A 205 -7.04 2.32 4.88
CA VAL A 205 -5.62 2.51 5.21
C VAL A 205 -5.10 1.27 5.95
N ILE A 206 -3.93 0.78 5.57
CA ILE A 206 -3.32 -0.43 6.16
C ILE A 206 -2.07 -0.06 6.96
N PRO A 207 -2.21 0.38 8.22
CA PRO A 207 -1.09 0.62 9.11
C PRO A 207 -0.60 -0.69 9.72
N GLY A 208 0.71 -0.93 9.67
CA GLY A 208 1.32 -2.08 10.33
C GLY A 208 1.24 -1.97 11.86
N ALA A 209 1.00 -3.10 12.54
CA ALA A 209 1.04 -3.22 13.99
C ALA A 209 1.74 -4.51 14.41
N HIS A 210 2.61 -4.44 15.41
CA HIS A 210 3.30 -5.60 15.97
C HIS A 210 2.68 -6.07 17.29
N THR A 211 1.87 -5.23 17.93
CA THR A 211 1.20 -5.54 19.21
C THR A 211 -0.27 -5.17 19.13
N ALA A 212 -1.08 -5.75 20.01
CA ALA A 212 -2.49 -5.43 20.15
C ALA A 212 -2.70 -3.95 20.49
N GLU A 213 -1.85 -3.37 21.35
CA GLU A 213 -1.93 -1.95 21.70
C GLU A 213 -1.71 -1.06 20.50
N GLN A 214 -0.75 -1.39 19.61
CA GLN A 214 -0.52 -0.63 18.38
C GLN A 214 -1.74 -0.70 17.45
N ALA A 215 -2.37 -1.85 17.31
CA ALA A 215 -3.58 -1.99 16.50
C ALA A 215 -4.74 -1.15 17.06
N VAL A 216 -4.96 -1.20 18.38
CA VAL A 216 -5.97 -0.38 19.06
C VAL A 216 -5.67 1.12 18.92
N GLN A 217 -4.42 1.52 19.11
CA GLN A 217 -4.00 2.92 18.96
C GLN A 217 -4.16 3.40 17.50
N ASN A 218 -3.85 2.58 16.50
CA ASN A 218 -4.07 2.92 15.11
C ASN A 218 -5.57 3.15 14.83
N ALA A 219 -6.44 2.28 15.34
CA ALA A 219 -7.90 2.45 15.19
C ALA A 219 -8.40 3.73 15.90
N HIS A 220 -7.94 4.01 17.12
CA HIS A 220 -8.31 5.23 17.84
C HIS A 220 -7.86 6.52 17.15
N SER A 221 -6.76 6.48 16.39
CA SER A 221 -6.25 7.64 15.64
C SER A 221 -7.30 8.22 14.68
N PHE A 222 -8.19 7.41 14.11
CA PHE A 222 -9.23 7.88 13.19
C PHE A 222 -10.39 8.62 13.89
N HIS A 223 -10.49 8.53 15.20
CA HIS A 223 -11.50 9.23 16.00
C HIS A 223 -10.95 10.47 16.72
N ALA A 224 -9.65 10.69 16.69
CA ALA A 224 -9.03 11.85 17.33
C ALA A 224 -9.34 13.13 16.53
N LYS A 225 -9.63 14.20 17.26
CA LYS A 225 -9.83 15.52 16.65
C LYS A 225 -8.49 16.22 16.43
N ILE A 226 -8.22 16.62 15.22
CA ILE A 226 -7.05 17.42 14.85
C ILE A 226 -7.55 18.80 14.45
N PRO A 227 -6.98 19.91 15.03
CA PRO A 227 -7.40 21.27 14.69
C PRO A 227 -7.18 21.59 13.21
N ALA A 228 -8.09 22.35 12.59
CA ALA A 228 -7.95 22.78 11.19
C ALA A 228 -6.65 23.56 10.96
N ASP A 229 -6.30 24.45 11.88
CA ASP A 229 -5.09 25.27 11.83
C ASP A 229 -3.79 24.44 11.69
N PHE A 230 -3.76 23.22 12.22
CA PHE A 230 -2.63 22.29 12.01
C PHE A 230 -2.44 21.97 10.53
N TRP A 231 -3.52 21.64 9.84
CA TRP A 231 -3.47 21.30 8.41
C TRP A 231 -3.16 22.52 7.54
N GLU A 232 -3.68 23.68 7.93
CA GLU A 232 -3.39 24.94 7.26
C GLU A 232 -1.91 25.32 7.39
N GLU A 233 -1.31 25.16 8.57
CA GLU A 233 0.11 25.41 8.78
C GLU A 233 0.98 24.44 7.95
N LEU A 234 0.63 23.13 7.88
CA LEU A 234 1.33 22.18 7.01
C LEU A 234 1.30 22.59 5.53
N LYS A 235 0.15 23.09 5.05
CA LYS A 235 0.01 23.61 3.68
C LYS A 235 0.80 24.89 3.46
N HIS A 236 0.72 25.83 4.39
CA HIS A 236 1.44 27.09 4.33
C HIS A 236 2.96 26.90 4.29
N GLU A 237 3.48 25.96 5.09
CA GLU A 237 4.90 25.61 5.11
C GLU A 237 5.31 24.66 3.97
N LYS A 238 4.38 24.30 3.08
CA LYS A 238 4.60 23.38 1.95
C LYS A 238 5.08 21.98 2.38
N LEU A 239 4.73 21.56 3.58
CA LEU A 239 5.00 20.23 4.08
C LEU A 239 4.05 19.21 3.47
N ILE A 240 2.85 19.66 3.08
CA ILE A 240 1.92 18.93 2.22
C ILE A 240 1.45 19.83 1.06
N ALA A 241 1.01 19.21 -0.04
CA ALA A 241 0.50 19.94 -1.19
C ALA A 241 -0.73 20.78 -0.82
N LEU A 242 -0.86 21.99 -1.39
CA LEU A 242 -1.96 22.91 -1.08
C LEU A 242 -3.33 22.27 -1.32
N HIS A 243 -3.45 21.48 -2.38
CA HIS A 243 -4.69 20.78 -2.78
C HIS A 243 -4.83 19.39 -2.16
N ALA A 244 -3.86 18.93 -1.36
CA ALA A 244 -3.97 17.63 -0.69
C ALA A 244 -5.21 17.63 0.21
N PRO A 245 -6.07 16.59 0.09
CA PRO A 245 -7.20 16.40 1.00
C PRO A 245 -6.70 16.24 2.45
N VAL A 246 -7.45 16.82 3.36
CA VAL A 246 -7.23 16.70 4.81
C VAL A 246 -8.56 16.37 5.48
N PRO A 247 -8.57 15.84 6.72
CA PRO A 247 -9.80 15.51 7.41
C PRO A 247 -10.77 16.71 7.46
N LYS A 248 -12.04 16.44 7.14
CA LYS A 248 -13.11 17.43 7.31
C LYS A 248 -13.41 17.52 8.81
N VAL A 249 -13.34 18.72 9.39
CA VAL A 249 -13.64 19.01 10.81
C VAL A 249 -15.12 18.92 11.08
#